data_e6824a8c5c0fef95bf525015ac5e660b
#
_entry.id   e6824a8c5c0fef95bf525015ac5e660b
#
_cell.length_a   1.000
_cell.length_b   1.000
_cell.length_c   1.000
_cell.angle_alpha   90.00
_cell.angle_beta   90.00
_cell.angle_gamma   90.00
#
_symmetry.space_group_name_H-M   'P 1'
#
loop_
_entity.id
_entity.type
_entity.pdbx_description
1 polymer ?
#
loop_
_entity_poly.entity_id
_entity_poly.type
_entity_poly.pdbx_seq_one_letter_code
_entity_poly.pdbx_strand_id
1 'polypeptide(L)'
;MTLLAPLPRERTKRIVYIGTPEIAVQPLRALVAHGFDVCLVITGHDKRRGRGGATSPNPVKQAGIDLGIPVSHDIADVLKLDPEGLLGVVVAFGSLISTEILQHVPMINIHYSALPRWRGAAPVERAILSGDKNTAVCIIQVIEQLDAGDVLASAPCVIDENDTVTGLRNRLGELALPLLIDICSYGVSKQQPQIGDVVIAKKITAEDVFINWGSSAQLILAQVRVGNAFTYFEGKRFKIHEALISQVHQPVGSVTSINGQVIVGSADAAIQLMVVQPEGKAKIAAHEWANGARLTSSSAFANG
;
A
#
# COMPACT_ATOMS: atom_id res chain seq x y z
N MET A 1 -10.75 19.72 24.00
CA MET A 1 -10.38 19.57 22.59
C MET A 1 -9.00 20.18 22.41
N THR A 2 -8.04 19.43 21.93
CA THR A 2 -6.68 19.93 21.68
C THR A 2 -6.75 20.93 20.51
N LEU A 3 -6.19 22.10 20.69
CA LEU A 3 -6.18 23.14 19.64
C LEU A 3 -5.06 22.80 18.63
N LEU A 4 -5.42 22.26 17.48
CA LEU A 4 -4.48 21.98 16.40
C LEU A 4 -4.10 23.28 15.66
N ALA A 5 -2.93 23.31 15.05
CA ALA A 5 -2.56 24.39 14.15
C ALA A 5 -3.56 24.50 12.99
N PRO A 6 -4.00 25.72 12.61
CA PRO A 6 -5.02 25.91 11.58
C PRO A 6 -4.48 25.55 10.19
N LEU A 7 -5.29 24.84 9.40
CA LEU A 7 -4.98 24.54 8.00
C LEU A 7 -4.89 25.82 7.16
N PRO A 8 -3.99 25.85 6.14
CA PRO A 8 -3.81 27.03 5.29
C PRO A 8 -5.10 27.34 4.49
N ARG A 9 -5.41 28.64 4.36
CA ARG A 9 -6.52 29.15 3.56
C ARG A 9 -6.07 29.77 2.25
N GLU A 10 -4.78 29.82 2.02
CA GLU A 10 -4.12 30.38 0.83
C GLU A 10 -2.90 29.51 0.46
N ARG A 11 -2.16 29.91 -0.56
CA ARG A 11 -0.97 29.19 -1.01
C ARG A 11 0.01 28.94 0.14
N THR A 12 0.39 27.68 0.30
CA THR A 12 1.41 27.24 1.26
C THR A 12 2.76 27.85 0.87
N LYS A 13 3.43 28.49 1.81
CA LYS A 13 4.75 29.12 1.59
C LYS A 13 5.87 28.08 1.63
N ARG A 14 5.85 27.20 2.63
CA ARG A 14 6.87 26.15 2.86
C ARG A 14 6.24 24.84 3.23
N ILE A 15 6.91 23.74 2.88
CA ILE A 15 6.43 22.39 3.16
C ILE A 15 7.50 21.61 3.93
N VAL A 16 7.11 20.95 5.02
CA VAL A 16 7.86 19.82 5.55
C VAL A 16 7.21 18.53 5.02
N TYR A 17 8.01 17.73 4.30
CA TYR A 17 7.53 16.48 3.70
C TYR A 17 7.89 15.28 4.55
N ILE A 18 6.93 14.41 4.84
CA ILE A 18 7.07 13.30 5.78
C ILE A 18 6.63 12.01 5.11
N GLY A 19 7.56 11.08 4.87
CA GLY A 19 7.25 9.82 4.19
C GLY A 19 8.42 8.85 4.19
N THR A 20 8.19 7.58 3.83
CA THR A 20 9.27 6.60 3.82
C THR A 20 9.29 5.69 2.59
N PRO A 21 8.19 5.01 2.18
CA PRO A 21 8.21 4.05 1.08
C PRO A 21 8.16 4.71 -0.29
N GLU A 22 8.34 3.90 -1.33
CA GLU A 22 8.37 4.33 -2.74
C GLU A 22 7.15 5.17 -3.15
N ILE A 23 5.97 4.83 -2.66
CA ILE A 23 4.73 5.56 -2.98
C ILE A 23 4.78 7.04 -2.55
N ALA A 24 5.64 7.39 -1.58
CA ALA A 24 5.82 8.75 -1.11
C ALA A 24 6.83 9.56 -1.96
N VAL A 25 7.49 8.95 -2.95
CA VAL A 25 8.47 9.66 -3.80
C VAL A 25 7.79 10.58 -4.81
N GLN A 26 6.76 10.07 -5.48
CA GLN A 26 6.08 10.81 -6.54
C GLN A 26 5.42 12.11 -6.03
N PRO A 27 4.68 12.14 -4.90
CA PRO A 27 4.14 13.39 -4.35
C PRO A 27 5.23 14.39 -3.95
N LEU A 28 6.37 13.95 -3.39
CA LEU A 28 7.49 14.82 -3.08
C LEU A 28 8.05 15.50 -4.35
N ARG A 29 8.32 14.71 -5.38
CA ARG A 29 8.80 15.23 -6.68
C ARG A 29 7.80 16.19 -7.33
N ALA A 30 6.50 15.87 -7.24
CA ALA A 30 5.44 16.72 -7.78
C ALA A 30 5.38 18.09 -7.08
N LEU A 31 5.50 18.15 -5.76
CA LEU A 31 5.55 19.42 -5.02
C LEU A 31 6.71 20.29 -5.48
N VAL A 32 7.91 19.73 -5.57
CA VAL A 32 9.11 20.48 -6.03
C VAL A 32 8.94 20.92 -7.49
N ALA A 33 8.44 20.05 -8.37
CA ALA A 33 8.21 20.40 -9.79
C ALA A 33 7.18 21.51 -9.99
N HIS A 34 6.23 21.69 -9.05
CA HIS A 34 5.26 22.78 -9.06
C HIS A 34 5.75 24.05 -8.30
N GLY A 35 7.05 24.10 -7.96
CA GLY A 35 7.69 25.27 -7.36
C GLY A 35 7.32 25.52 -5.90
N PHE A 36 6.95 24.47 -5.15
CA PHE A 36 6.81 24.57 -3.70
C PHE A 36 8.18 24.45 -3.03
N ASP A 37 8.40 25.30 -2.00
CA ASP A 37 9.58 25.21 -1.15
C ASP A 37 9.43 24.05 -0.14
N VAL A 38 10.00 22.89 -0.49
CA VAL A 38 10.10 21.76 0.44
C VAL A 38 11.37 21.96 1.27
N CYS A 39 11.23 22.54 2.45
CA CYS A 39 12.37 22.98 3.29
C CYS A 39 13.00 21.84 4.10
N LEU A 40 12.28 20.72 4.33
CA LEU A 40 12.77 19.56 5.08
C LEU A 40 12.04 18.29 4.64
N VAL A 41 12.77 17.21 4.47
CA VAL A 41 12.23 15.85 4.32
C VAL A 41 12.47 15.07 5.60
N ILE A 42 11.39 14.51 6.18
CA ILE A 42 11.47 13.59 7.32
C ILE A 42 11.12 12.20 6.85
N THR A 43 11.98 11.23 7.18
CA THR A 43 11.80 9.85 6.74
C THR A 43 12.31 8.86 7.78
N GLY A 44 11.80 7.63 7.73
CA GLY A 44 12.28 6.56 8.60
C GLY A 44 13.77 6.22 8.38
N HIS A 45 14.35 5.53 9.34
CA HIS A 45 15.75 5.08 9.23
C HIS A 45 15.97 4.13 8.06
N ASP A 46 17.20 4.14 7.54
CA ASP A 46 17.64 3.22 6.51
C ASP A 46 17.56 1.78 7.02
N LYS A 47 17.12 0.88 6.17
CA LYS A 47 17.04 -0.54 6.49
C LYS A 47 18.07 -1.32 5.67
N ARG A 48 18.63 -2.38 6.26
CA ARG A 48 19.45 -3.32 5.53
C ARG A 48 18.63 -3.96 4.41
N ARG A 49 19.12 -3.90 3.18
CA ARG A 49 18.48 -4.51 2.02
C ARG A 49 19.40 -5.58 1.44
N GLY A 50 18.81 -6.76 1.13
CA GLY A 50 19.51 -7.88 0.48
C GLY A 50 20.39 -8.71 1.42
N ARG A 51 20.96 -9.79 0.87
CA ARG A 51 21.77 -10.79 1.60
C ARG A 51 23.16 -10.29 2.02
N GLY A 52 23.60 -9.11 1.60
CA GLY A 52 24.94 -8.57 1.83
C GLY A 52 25.06 -7.54 2.95
N GLY A 53 23.99 -7.16 3.64
CA GLY A 53 24.05 -6.33 4.84
C GLY A 53 24.37 -4.85 4.66
N ALA A 54 24.58 -4.33 3.45
CA ALA A 54 24.76 -2.91 3.21
C ALA A 54 23.44 -2.16 3.46
N THR A 55 23.48 -1.07 4.23
CA THR A 55 22.36 -0.13 4.37
C THR A 55 22.28 0.74 3.13
N SER A 56 21.14 0.77 2.47
CA SER A 56 20.87 1.73 1.39
C SER A 56 19.85 2.74 1.86
N PRO A 57 19.92 3.99 1.36
CA PRO A 57 18.88 4.99 1.64
C PRO A 57 17.50 4.44 1.31
N ASN A 58 16.50 4.79 2.12
CA ASN A 58 15.13 4.53 1.73
C ASN A 58 14.73 5.44 0.55
N PRO A 59 13.66 5.11 -0.21
CA PRO A 59 13.30 5.84 -1.43
C PRO A 59 13.11 7.35 -1.23
N VAL A 60 12.46 7.76 -0.15
CA VAL A 60 12.20 9.18 0.14
C VAL A 60 13.49 9.91 0.53
N LYS A 61 14.37 9.27 1.31
CA LYS A 61 15.70 9.82 1.60
C LYS A 61 16.50 10.06 0.33
N GLN A 62 16.54 9.06 -0.56
CA GLN A 62 17.26 9.20 -1.82
C GLN A 62 16.67 10.35 -2.65
N ALA A 63 15.34 10.43 -2.77
CA ALA A 63 14.68 11.52 -3.48
C ALA A 63 14.98 12.90 -2.87
N GLY A 64 15.01 13.03 -1.54
CA GLY A 64 15.38 14.26 -0.85
C GLY A 64 16.82 14.68 -1.18
N ILE A 65 17.77 13.74 -1.14
CA ILE A 65 19.17 13.98 -1.51
C ILE A 65 19.29 14.42 -2.98
N ASP A 66 18.63 13.72 -3.92
CA ASP A 66 18.64 14.03 -5.35
C ASP A 66 18.08 15.42 -5.65
N LEU A 67 17.13 15.89 -4.83
CA LEU A 67 16.49 17.21 -4.93
C LEU A 67 17.25 18.31 -4.16
N GLY A 68 18.33 17.97 -3.46
CA GLY A 68 19.09 18.92 -2.65
C GLY A 68 18.37 19.41 -1.39
N ILE A 69 17.38 18.67 -0.90
CA ILE A 69 16.56 19.03 0.27
C ILE A 69 17.19 18.42 1.52
N PRO A 70 17.30 19.16 2.64
CA PRO A 70 17.71 18.61 3.93
C PRO A 70 16.85 17.41 4.35
N VAL A 71 17.49 16.35 4.86
CA VAL A 71 16.81 15.13 5.28
C VAL A 71 17.06 14.85 6.76
N SER A 72 16.01 14.56 7.51
CA SER A 72 16.09 14.14 8.91
C SER A 72 15.37 12.78 9.11
N HIS A 73 15.75 12.10 10.18
CA HIS A 73 15.10 10.89 10.69
C HIS A 73 14.29 11.15 11.97
N ASP A 74 14.37 12.36 12.51
CA ASP A 74 13.66 12.75 13.72
C ASP A 74 12.49 13.68 13.38
N ILE A 75 11.26 13.24 13.67
CA ILE A 75 10.05 14.04 13.46
C ILE A 75 10.04 15.31 14.34
N ALA A 76 10.74 15.30 15.48
CA ALA A 76 10.82 16.46 16.37
C ALA A 76 11.59 17.65 15.75
N ASP A 77 12.35 17.44 14.66
CA ASP A 77 12.98 18.52 13.92
C ASP A 77 11.98 19.50 13.29
N VAL A 78 10.71 19.10 13.15
CA VAL A 78 9.61 20.00 12.75
C VAL A 78 9.47 21.17 13.74
N LEU A 79 9.65 20.92 15.04
CA LEU A 79 9.53 21.93 16.10
C LEU A 79 10.62 23.03 16.04
N LYS A 80 11.70 22.78 15.30
CA LYS A 80 12.80 23.77 15.08
C LYS A 80 12.51 24.73 13.93
N LEU A 81 11.47 24.45 13.12
CA LEU A 81 11.09 25.28 11.99
C LEU A 81 10.13 26.37 12.45
N ASP A 82 10.24 27.56 11.84
CA ASP A 82 9.24 28.59 12.00
C ASP A 82 7.90 28.10 11.41
N PRO A 83 6.80 28.06 12.18
CA PRO A 83 5.51 27.56 11.72
C PRO A 83 4.80 28.49 10.72
N GLU A 84 5.23 29.75 10.56
CA GLU A 84 4.53 30.68 9.70
C GLU A 84 4.53 30.24 8.23
N GLY A 85 3.35 29.95 7.70
CA GLY A 85 3.14 29.50 6.33
C GLY A 85 3.69 28.10 6.04
N LEU A 86 4.01 27.30 7.08
CA LEU A 86 4.49 25.93 6.98
C LEU A 86 3.32 24.95 6.98
N LEU A 87 3.37 23.98 6.08
CA LEU A 87 2.43 22.84 6.01
C LEU A 87 3.21 21.52 6.07
N GLY A 88 2.78 20.60 6.91
CA GLY A 88 3.24 19.21 6.89
C GLY A 88 2.46 18.39 5.86
N VAL A 89 3.18 17.71 4.96
CA VAL A 89 2.60 16.75 4.01
C VAL A 89 3.08 15.36 4.36
N VAL A 90 2.17 14.51 4.80
CA VAL A 90 2.45 13.15 5.28
C VAL A 90 2.00 12.14 4.22
N VAL A 91 2.88 11.20 3.88
CA VAL A 91 2.56 10.10 2.96
C VAL A 91 3.21 8.81 3.45
N ALA A 92 2.38 7.87 3.88
CA ALA A 92 2.82 6.55 4.34
C ALA A 92 3.98 6.61 5.35
N PHE A 93 3.82 7.39 6.40
CA PHE A 93 4.75 7.48 7.52
C PHE A 93 4.29 6.59 8.67
N GLY A 94 5.07 5.60 9.01
CA GLY A 94 4.67 4.51 9.94
C GLY A 94 4.74 4.85 11.43
N SER A 95 4.87 6.13 11.82
CA SER A 95 4.95 6.58 13.22
C SER A 95 3.83 7.56 13.53
N LEU A 96 3.37 7.58 14.77
CA LEU A 96 2.41 8.58 15.24
C LEU A 96 3.09 9.95 15.34
N ILE A 97 2.35 11.00 15.02
CA ILE A 97 2.78 12.39 15.15
C ILE A 97 2.20 12.92 16.48
N SER A 98 3.06 13.48 17.31
CA SER A 98 2.63 13.95 18.63
C SER A 98 1.73 15.18 18.55
N THR A 99 0.89 15.35 19.56
CA THR A 99 0.04 16.52 19.72
C THR A 99 0.82 17.83 19.66
N GLU A 100 1.99 17.88 20.28
CA GLU A 100 2.87 19.05 20.26
C GLU A 100 3.23 19.48 18.84
N ILE A 101 3.58 18.51 17.99
CA ILE A 101 3.90 18.79 16.58
C ILE A 101 2.64 19.25 15.83
N LEU A 102 1.48 18.64 16.07
CA LEU A 102 0.22 19.02 15.42
C LEU A 102 -0.31 20.38 15.88
N GLN A 103 0.09 20.86 17.06
CA GLN A 103 -0.18 22.21 17.55
C GLN A 103 0.78 23.23 16.93
N HIS A 104 1.99 22.83 16.59
CA HIS A 104 3.01 23.68 16.01
C HIS A 104 2.81 23.89 14.49
N VAL A 105 2.49 22.80 13.74
CA VAL A 105 2.36 22.84 12.28
C VAL A 105 1.10 22.08 11.85
N PRO A 106 0.24 22.69 11.00
CA PRO A 106 -0.88 21.96 10.40
C PRO A 106 -0.34 20.86 9.47
N MET A 107 -0.98 19.70 9.49
CA MET A 107 -0.54 18.57 8.66
C MET A 107 -1.69 17.96 7.90
N ILE A 108 -1.40 17.53 6.67
CA ILE A 108 -2.30 16.76 5.83
C ILE A 108 -1.67 15.41 5.49
N ASN A 109 -2.50 14.38 5.30
CA ASN A 109 -2.06 13.04 4.94
C ASN A 109 -2.76 12.56 3.67
N ILE A 110 -2.01 11.95 2.75
CA ILE A 110 -2.57 11.22 1.61
C ILE A 110 -2.90 9.81 2.08
N HIS A 111 -4.18 9.49 2.12
CA HIS A 111 -4.70 8.19 2.55
C HIS A 111 -5.34 7.44 1.39
N TYR A 112 -4.96 6.19 1.19
CA TYR A 112 -5.31 5.38 0.02
C TYR A 112 -6.56 4.52 0.26
N SER A 113 -7.65 5.14 0.73
CA SER A 113 -8.97 4.50 0.83
C SER A 113 -10.13 5.49 0.79
N ALA A 114 -11.34 4.98 0.54
CA ALA A 114 -12.60 5.70 0.68
C ALA A 114 -12.98 5.80 2.17
N LEU A 115 -12.38 6.74 2.90
CA LEU A 115 -12.65 6.95 4.34
C LEU A 115 -14.14 7.21 4.62
N PRO A 116 -14.65 6.72 5.77
CA PRO A 116 -13.96 6.14 6.93
C PRO A 116 -13.60 4.65 6.82
N ARG A 117 -13.88 4.01 5.67
CA ARG A 117 -13.49 2.62 5.44
C ARG A 117 -11.99 2.52 5.22
N TRP A 118 -11.35 1.55 5.90
CA TRP A 118 -9.92 1.24 5.82
C TRP A 118 -9.00 2.33 6.39
N ARG A 119 -9.33 2.93 7.55
CA ARG A 119 -8.34 3.67 8.35
C ARG A 119 -7.20 2.74 8.77
N GLY A 120 -5.94 3.16 8.67
CA GLY A 120 -4.80 2.40 9.17
C GLY A 120 -3.78 1.99 8.10
N ALA A 121 -3.04 0.89 8.37
CA ALA A 121 -1.73 0.66 7.75
C ALA A 121 -1.74 0.01 6.35
N ALA A 122 -2.82 -0.69 5.97
CA ALA A 122 -2.86 -1.49 4.73
C ALA A 122 -4.20 -1.34 3.99
N PRO A 123 -4.64 -0.09 3.67
CA PRO A 123 -5.96 0.17 3.11
C PRO A 123 -6.18 -0.50 1.75
N VAL A 124 -5.19 -0.45 0.86
CA VAL A 124 -5.27 -0.99 -0.50
C VAL A 124 -5.35 -2.52 -0.48
N GLU A 125 -4.50 -3.16 0.32
CA GLU A 125 -4.51 -4.62 0.49
C GLU A 125 -5.83 -5.11 1.07
N ARG A 126 -6.35 -4.41 2.08
CA ARG A 126 -7.62 -4.78 2.73
C ARG A 126 -8.80 -4.61 1.78
N ALA A 127 -8.82 -3.57 0.96
CA ALA A 127 -9.85 -3.38 -0.06
C ALA A 127 -9.85 -4.53 -1.08
N ILE A 128 -8.67 -4.95 -1.56
CA ILE A 128 -8.55 -6.10 -2.49
C ILE A 128 -9.00 -7.40 -1.82
N LEU A 129 -8.53 -7.69 -0.59
CA LEU A 129 -8.90 -8.92 0.13
C LEU A 129 -10.39 -9.00 0.46
N SER A 130 -11.01 -7.85 0.72
CA SER A 130 -12.46 -7.77 0.96
C SER A 130 -13.31 -7.86 -0.30
N GLY A 131 -12.71 -7.84 -1.48
CA GLY A 131 -13.42 -7.84 -2.75
C GLY A 131 -14.15 -6.54 -3.04
N ASP A 132 -13.72 -5.42 -2.44
CA ASP A 132 -14.28 -4.11 -2.73
C ASP A 132 -14.15 -3.79 -4.22
N LYS A 133 -15.20 -3.24 -4.82
CA LYS A 133 -15.22 -2.86 -6.24
C LYS A 133 -14.80 -1.42 -6.46
N ASN A 134 -14.89 -0.60 -5.42
CA ASN A 134 -14.52 0.81 -5.46
C ASN A 134 -13.71 1.17 -4.24
N THR A 135 -12.82 2.12 -4.42
CA THR A 135 -12.06 2.77 -3.35
C THR A 135 -11.90 4.26 -3.69
N ALA A 136 -11.05 4.96 -2.98
CA ALA A 136 -10.71 6.35 -3.27
C ALA A 136 -9.28 6.64 -2.79
N VAL A 137 -8.74 7.77 -3.16
CA VAL A 137 -7.69 8.44 -2.41
C VAL A 137 -8.30 9.65 -1.70
N CYS A 138 -7.97 9.86 -0.44
CA CYS A 138 -8.38 11.01 0.35
C CYS A 138 -7.17 11.80 0.82
N ILE A 139 -7.25 13.13 0.77
CA ILE A 139 -6.36 13.99 1.55
C ILE A 139 -7.12 14.41 2.80
N ILE A 140 -6.55 14.13 3.96
CA ILE A 140 -7.18 14.37 5.26
C ILE A 140 -6.32 15.27 6.13
N GLN A 141 -6.94 15.97 7.06
CA GLN A 141 -6.23 16.60 8.16
C GLN A 141 -5.62 15.53 9.06
N VAL A 142 -4.38 15.70 9.47
CA VAL A 142 -3.78 14.84 10.50
C VAL A 142 -4.22 15.33 11.88
N ILE A 143 -4.77 14.41 12.67
CA ILE A 143 -5.16 14.63 14.07
C ILE A 143 -4.57 13.52 14.93
N GLU A 144 -4.72 13.60 16.24
CA GLU A 144 -4.21 12.57 17.19
C GLU A 144 -4.71 11.16 16.88
N GLN A 145 -5.98 11.04 16.49
CA GLN A 145 -6.59 9.76 16.14
C GLN A 145 -6.21 9.36 14.71
N LEU A 146 -5.69 8.14 14.56
CA LEU A 146 -5.19 7.61 13.29
C LEU A 146 -6.24 7.69 12.17
N ASP A 147 -5.89 8.38 11.10
CA ASP A 147 -6.67 8.57 9.86
C ASP A 147 -8.12 9.00 10.08
N ALA A 148 -8.40 9.70 11.18
CA ALA A 148 -9.76 10.10 11.58
C ALA A 148 -10.09 11.57 11.31
N GLY A 149 -9.12 12.35 10.83
CA GLY A 149 -9.33 13.77 10.54
C GLY A 149 -10.28 14.01 9.36
N ASP A 150 -10.75 15.23 9.25
CA ASP A 150 -11.66 15.65 8.19
C ASP A 150 -11.05 15.40 6.80
N VAL A 151 -11.91 15.00 5.87
CA VAL A 151 -11.55 14.88 4.45
C VAL A 151 -11.53 16.27 3.82
N LEU A 152 -10.41 16.63 3.24
CA LEU A 152 -10.16 17.91 2.60
C LEU A 152 -10.39 17.84 1.08
N ALA A 153 -10.01 16.71 0.49
CA ALA A 153 -10.26 16.39 -0.91
C ALA A 153 -10.28 14.87 -1.09
N SER A 154 -10.96 14.39 -2.11
CA SER A 154 -10.98 12.98 -2.47
C SER A 154 -11.21 12.75 -3.95
N ALA A 155 -10.69 11.64 -4.48
CA ALA A 155 -10.95 11.15 -5.81
C ALA A 155 -11.33 9.66 -5.78
N PRO A 156 -12.47 9.26 -6.35
CA PRO A 156 -12.90 7.88 -6.42
C PRO A 156 -12.02 7.08 -7.40
N CYS A 157 -11.91 5.77 -7.15
CA CYS A 157 -11.16 4.85 -8.00
C CYS A 157 -11.87 3.49 -8.03
N VAL A 158 -12.04 2.94 -9.22
CA VAL A 158 -12.55 1.56 -9.40
C VAL A 158 -11.40 0.59 -9.12
N ILE A 159 -11.71 -0.54 -8.48
CA ILE A 159 -10.78 -1.67 -8.32
C ILE A 159 -11.11 -2.71 -9.38
N ASP A 160 -10.22 -2.88 -10.34
CA ASP A 160 -10.36 -3.87 -11.40
C ASP A 160 -10.07 -5.29 -10.89
N GLU A 161 -10.66 -6.29 -11.54
CA GLU A 161 -10.52 -7.70 -11.14
C GLU A 161 -9.07 -8.20 -11.19
N ASN A 162 -8.23 -7.57 -12.01
CA ASN A 162 -6.81 -7.91 -12.15
C ASN A 162 -5.86 -6.94 -11.44
N ASP A 163 -6.39 -5.96 -10.70
CA ASP A 163 -5.54 -5.02 -9.98
C ASP A 163 -4.68 -5.73 -8.95
N THR A 164 -3.38 -5.51 -9.02
CA THR A 164 -2.45 -5.80 -7.93
C THR A 164 -2.38 -4.62 -6.97
N VAL A 165 -1.90 -4.85 -5.76
CA VAL A 165 -1.63 -3.75 -4.80
C VAL A 165 -0.74 -2.68 -5.41
N THR A 166 0.30 -3.07 -6.15
CA THR A 166 1.21 -2.11 -6.78
C THR A 166 0.51 -1.28 -7.85
N GLY A 167 -0.25 -1.91 -8.74
CA GLY A 167 -1.01 -1.21 -9.80
C GLY A 167 -2.03 -0.24 -9.23
N LEU A 168 -2.83 -0.70 -8.27
CA LEU A 168 -3.86 0.13 -7.63
C LEU A 168 -3.25 1.29 -6.83
N ARG A 169 -2.15 1.07 -6.11
CA ARG A 169 -1.43 2.15 -5.40
C ARG A 169 -0.90 3.21 -6.34
N ASN A 170 -0.33 2.82 -7.48
CA ASN A 170 0.18 3.78 -8.47
C ASN A 170 -0.96 4.63 -9.00
N ARG A 171 -2.08 4.03 -9.39
CA ARG A 171 -3.26 4.74 -9.90
C ARG A 171 -3.86 5.69 -8.83
N LEU A 172 -3.97 5.26 -7.58
CA LEU A 172 -4.39 6.12 -6.47
C LEU A 172 -3.39 7.25 -6.21
N GLY A 173 -2.09 6.98 -6.34
CA GLY A 173 -1.04 7.98 -6.25
C GLY A 173 -1.18 9.07 -7.31
N GLU A 174 -1.41 8.69 -8.56
CA GLU A 174 -1.66 9.64 -9.67
C GLU A 174 -2.89 10.50 -9.42
N LEU A 175 -3.98 9.90 -8.92
CA LEU A 175 -5.20 10.65 -8.56
C LEU A 175 -4.99 11.61 -7.38
N ALA A 176 -4.07 11.32 -6.48
CA ALA A 176 -3.76 12.17 -5.34
C ALA A 176 -3.01 13.45 -5.72
N LEU A 177 -2.20 13.43 -6.80
CA LEU A 177 -1.31 14.55 -7.15
C LEU A 177 -2.09 15.86 -7.41
N PRO A 178 -3.09 15.92 -8.30
CA PRO A 178 -3.83 17.16 -8.53
C PRO A 178 -4.48 17.67 -7.24
N LEU A 179 -5.04 16.78 -6.41
CA LEU A 179 -5.67 17.17 -5.14
C LEU A 179 -4.65 17.79 -4.17
N LEU A 180 -3.46 17.20 -4.07
CA LEU A 180 -2.37 17.74 -3.24
C LEU A 180 -1.90 19.10 -3.72
N ILE A 181 -1.69 19.23 -5.03
CA ILE A 181 -1.21 20.49 -5.64
C ILE A 181 -2.25 21.59 -5.47
N ASP A 182 -3.54 21.29 -5.64
CA ASP A 182 -4.63 22.25 -5.43
C ASP A 182 -4.68 22.75 -3.99
N ILE A 183 -4.62 21.84 -3.00
CA ILE A 183 -4.58 22.22 -1.57
C ILE A 183 -3.37 23.09 -1.27
N CYS A 184 -2.20 22.73 -1.76
CA CYS A 184 -0.97 23.53 -1.52
C CYS A 184 -1.00 24.88 -2.26
N SER A 185 -1.69 24.97 -3.40
CA SER A 185 -1.76 26.21 -4.22
C SER A 185 -2.80 27.20 -3.74
N TYR A 186 -3.95 26.69 -3.28
CA TYR A 186 -5.13 27.53 -2.99
C TYR A 186 -5.59 27.46 -1.54
N GLY A 187 -4.93 26.61 -0.72
CA GLY A 187 -5.34 26.33 0.64
C GLY A 187 -6.57 25.39 0.71
N VAL A 188 -7.00 25.11 1.93
CA VAL A 188 -8.11 24.21 2.22
C VAL A 188 -9.43 24.97 2.11
N SER A 189 -10.24 24.67 1.09
CA SER A 189 -11.54 25.28 0.87
C SER A 189 -12.68 24.61 1.63
N LYS A 190 -12.58 23.29 1.84
CA LYS A 190 -13.60 22.48 2.51
C LYS A 190 -12.98 21.53 3.52
N GLN A 191 -13.70 21.27 4.60
CA GLN A 191 -13.38 20.24 5.59
C GLN A 191 -14.67 19.47 5.83
N GLN A 192 -14.64 18.17 5.58
CA GLN A 192 -15.81 17.31 5.70
C GLN A 192 -15.54 16.21 6.71
N PRO A 193 -16.28 16.13 7.81
CA PRO A 193 -16.19 15.00 8.73
C PRO A 193 -16.41 13.69 7.99
N GLN A 194 -15.70 12.67 8.39
CA GLN A 194 -15.89 11.32 7.86
C GLN A 194 -17.23 10.77 8.36
N ILE A 195 -18.10 10.34 7.43
CA ILE A 195 -19.44 9.82 7.74
C ILE A 195 -19.52 8.36 7.28
N GLY A 196 -20.02 7.49 8.13
CA GLY A 196 -20.23 6.07 7.87
C GLY A 196 -19.45 5.16 8.84
N ASP A 197 -19.46 3.86 8.54
CA ASP A 197 -18.85 2.84 9.38
C ASP A 197 -17.33 2.83 9.26
N VAL A 198 -16.67 2.91 10.40
CA VAL A 198 -15.21 2.84 10.47
C VAL A 198 -14.74 1.39 10.37
N VAL A 199 -13.92 1.11 9.38
CA VAL A 199 -13.24 -0.19 9.23
C VAL A 199 -11.73 0.02 9.31
N ILE A 200 -11.05 -0.80 10.12
CA ILE A 200 -9.61 -0.67 10.36
C ILE A 200 -8.82 -1.58 9.42
N ALA A 201 -7.92 -0.98 8.68
CA ALA A 201 -6.96 -1.66 7.81
C ALA A 201 -5.70 -2.08 8.59
N LYS A 202 -5.79 -3.20 9.32
CA LYS A 202 -4.63 -3.79 10.01
C LYS A 202 -3.55 -4.17 9.01
N LYS A 203 -2.27 -4.12 9.43
CA LYS A 203 -1.14 -4.64 8.62
C LYS A 203 -1.43 -6.05 8.13
N ILE A 204 -0.94 -6.35 6.93
CA ILE A 204 -1.04 -7.70 6.35
C ILE A 204 -0.08 -8.64 7.09
N THR A 205 -0.59 -9.77 7.51
CA THR A 205 0.15 -10.85 8.17
C THR A 205 0.35 -12.03 7.22
N ALA A 206 1.13 -13.02 7.65
CA ALA A 206 1.28 -14.26 6.89
C ALA A 206 -0.05 -15.02 6.75
N GLU A 207 -0.92 -14.95 7.75
CA GLU A 207 -2.24 -15.58 7.74
C GLU A 207 -3.15 -15.00 6.66
N ASP A 208 -3.12 -13.68 6.45
CA ASP A 208 -3.93 -13.01 5.42
C ASP A 208 -3.60 -13.49 3.99
N VAL A 209 -2.37 -13.94 3.76
CA VAL A 209 -1.87 -14.35 2.43
C VAL A 209 -1.53 -15.84 2.36
N PHE A 210 -1.85 -16.60 3.39
CA PHE A 210 -1.80 -18.06 3.36
C PHE A 210 -3.02 -18.58 2.60
N ILE A 211 -2.78 -19.37 1.54
CA ILE A 211 -3.82 -19.94 0.70
C ILE A 211 -4.37 -21.20 1.34
N ASN A 212 -5.62 -21.15 1.75
CA ASN A 212 -6.43 -22.30 2.06
C ASN A 212 -7.25 -22.66 0.80
N TRP A 213 -6.97 -23.78 0.18
CA TRP A 213 -7.66 -24.23 -1.04
C TRP A 213 -9.15 -24.54 -0.83
N GLY A 214 -9.59 -24.71 0.42
CA GLY A 214 -11.00 -24.77 0.79
C GLY A 214 -11.74 -23.42 0.73
N SER A 215 -11.06 -22.34 0.42
CA SER A 215 -11.65 -21.02 0.20
C SER A 215 -12.14 -20.86 -1.24
N SER A 216 -12.93 -19.80 -1.48
CA SER A 216 -13.40 -19.47 -2.83
C SER A 216 -12.22 -19.03 -3.72
N ALA A 217 -12.34 -19.30 -5.03
CA ALA A 217 -11.35 -18.87 -6.02
C ALA A 217 -11.12 -17.35 -5.98
N GLN A 218 -12.16 -16.56 -5.76
CA GLN A 218 -12.09 -15.10 -5.65
C GLN A 218 -11.20 -14.66 -4.50
N LEU A 219 -11.32 -15.28 -3.31
CA LEU A 219 -10.47 -14.97 -2.16
C LEU A 219 -9.01 -15.34 -2.43
N ILE A 220 -8.77 -16.53 -2.98
CA ILE A 220 -7.41 -16.99 -3.33
C ILE A 220 -6.76 -16.04 -4.35
N LEU A 221 -7.49 -15.61 -5.38
CA LEU A 221 -6.99 -14.65 -6.34
C LEU A 221 -6.74 -13.26 -5.70
N ALA A 222 -7.58 -12.84 -4.76
CA ALA A 222 -7.34 -11.62 -4.00
C ALA A 222 -6.03 -11.71 -3.19
N GLN A 223 -5.76 -12.84 -2.53
CA GLN A 223 -4.49 -13.09 -1.83
C GLN A 223 -3.29 -13.02 -2.78
N VAL A 224 -3.40 -13.61 -3.97
CA VAL A 224 -2.35 -13.55 -5.00
C VAL A 224 -2.09 -12.11 -5.45
N ARG A 225 -3.14 -11.33 -5.70
CA ARG A 225 -3.05 -9.91 -6.11
C ARG A 225 -2.47 -9.00 -5.02
N VAL A 226 -2.71 -9.33 -3.75
CA VAL A 226 -2.08 -8.63 -2.61
C VAL A 226 -0.57 -8.90 -2.56
N GLY A 227 -0.18 -10.07 -3.01
CA GLY A 227 1.23 -10.46 -3.10
C GLY A 227 1.71 -11.27 -1.90
N ASN A 228 2.81 -11.97 -2.11
CA ASN A 228 3.36 -12.93 -1.16
C ASN A 228 2.44 -14.08 -0.77
N ALA A 229 1.37 -14.33 -1.54
CA ALA A 229 0.49 -15.47 -1.34
C ALA A 229 1.27 -16.79 -1.38
N PHE A 230 1.00 -17.67 -0.44
CA PHE A 230 1.72 -18.93 -0.34
C PHE A 230 0.87 -20.06 0.20
N THR A 231 1.31 -21.26 -0.10
CA THR A 231 0.79 -22.53 0.41
C THR A 231 1.98 -23.46 0.67
N TYR A 232 1.74 -24.75 0.88
CA TYR A 232 2.80 -25.75 1.02
C TYR A 232 2.60 -26.86 -0.01
N PHE A 233 3.70 -27.25 -0.67
CA PHE A 233 3.77 -28.41 -1.54
C PHE A 233 4.85 -29.36 -1.01
N GLU A 234 4.48 -30.61 -0.71
CA GLU A 234 5.39 -31.59 -0.10
C GLU A 234 6.14 -31.07 1.15
N GLY A 235 5.42 -30.33 2.01
CA GLY A 235 5.95 -29.76 3.24
C GLY A 235 6.85 -28.52 3.05
N LYS A 236 7.10 -28.06 1.82
CA LYS A 236 7.91 -26.88 1.50
C LYS A 236 7.02 -25.71 1.13
N ARG A 237 7.45 -24.50 1.54
CA ARG A 237 6.72 -23.27 1.21
C ARG A 237 6.71 -23.03 -0.29
N PHE A 238 5.54 -22.72 -0.81
CA PHE A 238 5.32 -22.53 -2.23
C PHE A 238 4.54 -21.24 -2.45
N LYS A 239 5.18 -20.24 -3.10
CA LYS A 239 4.53 -18.96 -3.38
C LYS A 239 3.85 -18.98 -4.74
N ILE A 240 2.71 -18.29 -4.81
CA ILE A 240 1.97 -18.06 -6.04
C ILE A 240 2.00 -16.56 -6.31
N HIS A 241 2.50 -16.18 -7.48
CA HIS A 241 2.65 -14.78 -7.87
C HIS A 241 1.60 -14.32 -8.87
N GLU A 242 1.15 -15.23 -9.74
CA GLU A 242 0.13 -14.95 -10.74
C GLU A 242 -0.74 -16.19 -10.93
N ALA A 243 -2.06 -15.98 -10.99
CA ALA A 243 -3.04 -17.01 -11.18
C ALA A 243 -4.32 -16.45 -11.81
N LEU A 244 -5.10 -17.32 -12.46
CA LEU A 244 -6.37 -16.99 -13.11
C LEU A 244 -7.45 -18.04 -12.73
N ILE A 245 -8.72 -17.69 -12.89
CA ILE A 245 -9.80 -18.68 -12.80
C ILE A 245 -9.70 -19.62 -13.99
N SER A 246 -9.82 -20.94 -13.72
CA SER A 246 -9.90 -21.99 -14.74
C SER A 246 -11.33 -22.53 -14.84
N GLN A 247 -11.73 -22.90 -16.06
CA GLN A 247 -13.00 -23.60 -16.31
C GLN A 247 -12.91 -25.10 -16.08
N VAL A 248 -11.71 -25.64 -15.83
CA VAL A 248 -11.49 -27.07 -15.59
C VAL A 248 -11.83 -27.38 -14.14
N HIS A 249 -12.73 -28.32 -13.93
CA HIS A 249 -13.08 -28.77 -12.57
C HIS A 249 -11.96 -29.64 -11.97
N GLN A 250 -11.59 -29.37 -10.72
CA GLN A 250 -10.60 -30.13 -9.96
C GLN A 250 -11.06 -30.30 -8.51
N PRO A 251 -10.76 -31.41 -7.85
CA PRO A 251 -10.97 -31.55 -6.41
C PRO A 251 -10.15 -30.51 -5.62
N VAL A 252 -10.69 -30.06 -4.50
CA VAL A 252 -10.05 -29.06 -3.63
C VAL A 252 -8.62 -29.45 -3.28
N GLY A 253 -7.67 -28.56 -3.52
CA GLY A 253 -6.25 -28.74 -3.26
C GLY A 253 -5.52 -29.65 -4.25
N SER A 254 -6.23 -30.48 -5.04
CA SER A 254 -5.62 -31.33 -6.06
C SER A 254 -4.96 -30.49 -7.14
N VAL A 255 -3.74 -30.81 -7.51
CA VAL A 255 -2.96 -30.12 -8.55
C VAL A 255 -2.66 -31.04 -9.71
N THR A 256 -2.96 -30.59 -10.92
CA THR A 256 -2.68 -31.33 -12.15
C THR A 256 -2.07 -30.45 -13.21
N SER A 257 -1.40 -31.06 -14.18
CA SER A 257 -0.94 -30.38 -15.40
C SER A 257 -1.72 -30.95 -16.60
N ILE A 258 -2.50 -30.08 -17.24
CA ILE A 258 -3.34 -30.45 -18.40
C ILE A 258 -2.94 -29.51 -19.56
N ASN A 259 -2.45 -30.05 -20.66
CA ASN A 259 -2.02 -29.27 -21.84
C ASN A 259 -1.03 -28.14 -21.49
N GLY A 260 -0.12 -28.38 -20.54
CA GLY A 260 0.84 -27.38 -20.08
C GLY A 260 0.27 -26.35 -19.10
N GLN A 261 -1.00 -26.41 -18.75
CA GLN A 261 -1.62 -25.57 -17.73
C GLN A 261 -1.61 -26.29 -16.38
N VAL A 262 -1.14 -25.59 -15.33
CA VAL A 262 -1.14 -26.12 -13.96
C VAL A 262 -2.40 -25.63 -13.26
N ILE A 263 -3.27 -26.58 -12.90
CA ILE A 263 -4.61 -26.29 -12.40
C ILE A 263 -4.76 -26.87 -11.00
N VAL A 264 -5.31 -26.08 -10.08
CA VAL A 264 -5.58 -26.46 -8.69
C VAL A 264 -7.04 -26.23 -8.36
N GLY A 265 -7.70 -27.17 -7.70
CA GLY A 265 -9.07 -27.02 -7.25
C GLY A 265 -9.19 -26.09 -6.04
N SER A 266 -10.22 -25.25 -6.02
CA SER A 266 -10.68 -24.48 -4.85
C SER A 266 -12.09 -24.88 -4.47
N ALA A 267 -12.72 -24.20 -3.49
CA ALA A 267 -14.04 -24.57 -3.00
C ALA A 267 -15.15 -24.49 -4.07
N ASP A 268 -15.06 -23.57 -5.00
CA ASP A 268 -16.13 -23.21 -5.95
C ASP A 268 -15.70 -23.20 -7.42
N ALA A 269 -14.39 -23.16 -7.69
CA ALA A 269 -13.85 -23.18 -9.05
C ALA A 269 -12.41 -23.76 -9.02
N ALA A 270 -11.78 -23.89 -10.19
CA ALA A 270 -10.36 -24.20 -10.22
C ALA A 270 -9.54 -22.94 -10.58
N ILE A 271 -8.27 -22.97 -10.22
CA ILE A 271 -7.32 -21.89 -10.40
C ILE A 271 -6.17 -22.39 -11.27
N GLN A 272 -5.91 -21.69 -12.37
CA GLN A 272 -4.70 -21.87 -13.17
C GLN A 272 -3.57 -21.07 -12.58
N LEU A 273 -2.50 -21.75 -12.18
CA LEU A 273 -1.26 -21.11 -11.75
C LEU A 273 -0.46 -20.66 -12.96
N MET A 274 0.02 -19.42 -12.96
CA MET A 274 0.81 -18.84 -14.06
C MET A 274 2.27 -18.68 -13.67
N VAL A 275 2.55 -18.00 -12.56
CA VAL A 275 3.91 -17.75 -12.04
C VAL A 275 3.98 -18.18 -10.59
N VAL A 276 4.96 -19.03 -10.31
CA VAL A 276 5.15 -19.66 -8.99
C VAL A 276 6.59 -19.55 -8.50
N GLN A 277 6.79 -19.82 -7.23
CA GLN A 277 8.12 -19.81 -6.63
C GLN A 277 8.22 -20.89 -5.55
N PRO A 278 8.80 -22.05 -5.85
CA PRO A 278 9.17 -23.05 -4.84
C PRO A 278 10.18 -22.50 -3.85
N GLU A 279 10.20 -23.04 -2.64
CA GLU A 279 11.14 -22.65 -1.59
C GLU A 279 12.59 -22.73 -2.07
N GLY A 280 13.35 -21.66 -1.82
CA GLY A 280 14.78 -21.57 -2.20
C GLY A 280 15.05 -21.43 -3.70
N LYS A 281 14.02 -21.30 -4.54
CA LYS A 281 14.15 -21.13 -6.00
C LYS A 281 13.76 -19.71 -6.45
N ALA A 282 14.11 -19.37 -7.69
CA ALA A 282 13.63 -18.18 -8.36
C ALA A 282 12.14 -18.32 -8.75
N LYS A 283 11.50 -17.22 -9.12
CA LYS A 283 10.21 -17.24 -9.78
C LYS A 283 10.34 -17.92 -11.14
N ILE A 284 9.40 -18.82 -11.45
CA ILE A 284 9.36 -19.56 -12.72
C ILE A 284 7.92 -19.67 -13.20
N ALA A 285 7.73 -19.96 -14.46
CA ALA A 285 6.41 -20.30 -15.00
C ALA A 285 5.91 -21.62 -14.37
N ALA A 286 4.61 -21.68 -14.08
CA ALA A 286 4.04 -22.84 -13.38
C ALA A 286 4.21 -24.16 -14.16
N HIS A 287 4.14 -24.12 -15.51
CA HIS A 287 4.35 -25.30 -16.34
C HIS A 287 5.79 -25.84 -16.26
N GLU A 288 6.80 -24.96 -16.15
CA GLU A 288 8.20 -25.37 -15.94
C GLU A 288 8.39 -26.09 -14.61
N TRP A 289 7.76 -25.54 -13.55
CA TRP A 289 7.75 -26.19 -12.26
C TRP A 289 7.10 -27.57 -12.32
N ALA A 290 5.91 -27.69 -12.95
CA ALA A 290 5.16 -28.94 -13.05
C ALA A 290 5.94 -30.05 -13.76
N ASN A 291 6.70 -29.71 -14.81
CA ASN A 291 7.58 -30.66 -15.51
C ASN A 291 8.63 -31.26 -14.58
N GLY A 292 9.20 -30.44 -13.69
CA GLY A 292 10.20 -30.88 -12.72
C GLY A 292 9.61 -31.60 -11.50
N ALA A 293 8.41 -31.22 -11.09
CA ALA A 293 7.72 -31.77 -9.91
C ALA A 293 7.13 -33.17 -10.13
N ARG A 294 7.04 -33.65 -11.39
CA ARG A 294 6.49 -34.97 -11.75
C ARG A 294 5.12 -35.22 -11.11
N LEU A 295 4.20 -34.28 -11.30
CA LEU A 295 2.86 -34.36 -10.72
C LEU A 295 2.18 -35.69 -11.06
N THR A 296 1.51 -36.30 -10.08
CA THR A 296 0.70 -37.51 -10.19
C THR A 296 -0.76 -37.17 -9.88
N SER A 297 -1.64 -38.16 -10.08
CA SER A 297 -3.08 -38.01 -9.72
C SER A 297 -3.33 -37.78 -8.23
N SER A 298 -2.34 -38.07 -7.37
CA SER A 298 -2.38 -37.86 -5.92
C SER A 298 -1.69 -36.56 -5.48
N SER A 299 -1.10 -35.80 -6.41
CA SER A 299 -0.43 -34.54 -6.06
C SER A 299 -1.44 -33.51 -5.56
N ALA A 300 -1.14 -32.92 -4.40
CA ALA A 300 -1.99 -31.88 -3.82
C ALA A 300 -1.16 -30.86 -3.03
N PHE A 301 -1.68 -29.64 -2.98
CA PHE A 301 -1.22 -28.65 -2.02
C PHE A 301 -1.83 -28.91 -0.65
N ALA A 302 -1.11 -28.58 0.42
CA ALA A 302 -1.65 -28.70 1.75
C ALA A 302 -2.82 -27.72 1.95
N ASN A 303 -3.94 -28.25 2.45
CA ASN A 303 -4.96 -27.43 3.11
C ASN A 303 -4.44 -27.14 4.52
N GLY A 304 -4.37 -25.86 4.91
CA GLY A 304 -3.89 -25.43 6.20
C GLY A 304 -4.63 -26.02 7.39
#